data_44e38f8187b44b89b409450458c80371
#
_entry.id   44e38f8187b44b89b409450458c80371
#
_cell.length_a   1.000
_cell.length_b   1.000
_cell.length_c   1.000
_cell.angle_alpha   90.00
_cell.angle_beta   90.00
_cell.angle_gamma   90.00
#
_symmetry.space_group_name_H-M   'P 1'
#
loop_
_entity.id
_entity.type
_entity.pdbx_description
1 polymer ?
#
loop_
_entity_poly.entity_id
_entity_poly.type
_entity_poly.pdbx_seq_one_letter_code
_entity_poly.pdbx_strand_id
1 'polypeptide(L)'
;MPSTRDIRRRIKSIKNTAQITKAMQMVAASKMRRAQDAAMAGRPYAELMNRMLAEVTKTATDFQHPLLENRTNTKKRAVILVSTDKGLCGGLNTNLLRDAAQLDKDKSVFICAGRKGAQFVGRTRRELTAELSYADVPEFSDART
;
A
#
# COMPACT_ATOMS: atom_id res chain seq x y z
N MET A 1 -26.38 -32.27 21.57
CA MET A 1 -25.71 -32.73 20.36
C MET A 1 -26.31 -32.03 19.14
N PRO A 2 -25.55 -31.56 18.17
CA PRO A 2 -26.15 -30.93 17.00
C PRO A 2 -26.96 -31.95 16.20
N SER A 3 -28.16 -31.53 15.77
CA SER A 3 -29.07 -32.35 14.98
C SER A 3 -28.46 -32.65 13.59
N THR A 4 -28.79 -33.80 12.97
CA THR A 4 -28.40 -34.11 11.59
C THR A 4 -28.84 -33.04 10.60
N ARG A 5 -29.93 -32.33 10.88
CA ARG A 5 -30.43 -31.18 10.12
C ARG A 5 -29.47 -30.00 10.21
N ASP A 6 -28.92 -29.73 11.40
CA ASP A 6 -27.95 -28.64 11.61
C ASP A 6 -26.63 -28.92 10.91
N ILE A 7 -26.18 -30.18 10.93
CA ILE A 7 -24.97 -30.59 10.22
C ILE A 7 -25.14 -30.41 8.71
N ARG A 8 -26.26 -30.83 8.13
CA ARG A 8 -26.54 -30.65 6.69
C ARG A 8 -26.60 -29.15 6.31
N ARG A 9 -27.20 -28.33 7.18
CA ARG A 9 -27.25 -26.87 7.00
C ARG A 9 -25.84 -26.24 7.00
N ARG A 10 -24.98 -26.68 7.92
CA ARG A 10 -23.57 -26.25 7.97
C ARG A 10 -22.81 -26.67 6.74
N ILE A 11 -22.95 -27.91 6.28
CA ILE A 11 -22.29 -28.38 5.04
C ILE A 11 -22.71 -27.54 3.85
N LYS A 12 -24.01 -27.23 3.69
CA LYS A 12 -24.50 -26.37 2.62
C LYS A 12 -23.92 -24.96 2.70
N SER A 13 -23.87 -24.39 3.91
CA SER A 13 -23.29 -23.06 4.14
C SER A 13 -21.80 -23.01 3.78
N ILE A 14 -21.03 -24.02 4.19
CA ILE A 14 -19.60 -24.10 3.89
C ILE A 14 -19.37 -24.27 2.37
N LYS A 15 -20.16 -25.09 1.68
CA LYS A 15 -20.09 -25.23 0.22
C LYS A 15 -20.35 -23.91 -0.49
N ASN A 16 -21.39 -23.17 -0.07
CA ASN A 16 -21.69 -21.87 -0.64
C ASN A 16 -20.55 -20.86 -0.39
N THR A 17 -20.01 -20.83 0.84
CA THR A 17 -18.87 -19.98 1.18
C THR A 17 -17.64 -20.31 0.34
N ALA A 18 -17.36 -21.58 0.13
CA ALA A 18 -16.25 -22.03 -0.73
C ALA A 18 -16.42 -21.55 -2.18
N GLN A 19 -17.63 -21.62 -2.74
CA GLN A 19 -17.92 -21.09 -4.08
C GLN A 19 -17.71 -19.58 -4.17
N ILE A 20 -18.21 -18.82 -3.18
CA ILE A 20 -18.04 -17.38 -3.12
C ILE A 20 -16.55 -17.03 -3.03
N THR A 21 -15.80 -17.71 -2.15
CA THR A 21 -14.36 -17.48 -1.99
C THR A 21 -13.58 -17.77 -3.27
N LYS A 22 -13.95 -18.84 -3.99
CA LYS A 22 -13.35 -19.18 -5.30
C LYS A 22 -13.63 -18.09 -6.35
N ALA A 23 -14.85 -17.57 -6.39
CA ALA A 23 -15.19 -16.45 -7.28
C ALA A 23 -14.40 -15.18 -6.93
N MET A 24 -14.30 -14.85 -5.63
CA MET A 24 -13.50 -13.72 -5.17
C MET A 24 -12.01 -13.89 -5.53
N GLN A 25 -11.47 -15.10 -5.43
CA GLN A 25 -10.09 -15.39 -5.82
C GLN A 25 -9.86 -15.11 -7.31
N MET A 26 -10.77 -15.52 -8.19
CA MET A 26 -10.65 -15.27 -9.63
C MET A 26 -10.70 -13.77 -9.96
N VAL A 27 -11.61 -13.02 -9.33
CA VAL A 27 -11.70 -11.57 -9.50
C VAL A 27 -10.44 -10.88 -8.99
N ALA A 28 -9.95 -11.25 -7.80
CA ALA A 28 -8.73 -10.68 -7.23
C ALA A 28 -7.49 -10.99 -8.10
N ALA A 29 -7.36 -12.21 -8.62
CA ALA A 29 -6.28 -12.58 -9.52
C ALA A 29 -6.30 -11.75 -10.82
N SER A 30 -7.48 -11.53 -11.41
CA SER A 30 -7.62 -10.67 -12.60
C SER A 30 -7.22 -9.22 -12.32
N LYS A 31 -7.65 -8.64 -11.18
CA LYS A 31 -7.26 -7.29 -10.76
C LYS A 31 -5.76 -7.19 -10.52
N MET A 32 -5.17 -8.17 -9.84
CA MET A 32 -3.73 -8.21 -9.60
C MET A 32 -2.93 -8.25 -10.90
N ARG A 33 -3.35 -9.08 -11.86
CA ARG A 33 -2.68 -9.14 -13.16
C ARG A 33 -2.70 -7.81 -13.89
N ARG A 34 -3.86 -7.13 -13.95
CA ARG A 34 -3.95 -5.79 -14.56
C ARG A 34 -3.05 -4.77 -13.87
N ALA A 35 -3.00 -4.78 -12.54
CA ALA A 35 -2.12 -3.88 -11.78
C ALA A 35 -0.64 -4.17 -12.04
N GLN A 36 -0.26 -5.45 -12.14
CA GLN A 36 1.10 -5.86 -12.50
C GLN A 36 1.47 -5.42 -13.91
N ASP A 37 0.58 -5.63 -14.89
CA ASP A 37 0.82 -5.23 -16.29
C ASP A 37 1.00 -3.70 -16.39
N ALA A 38 0.17 -2.92 -15.68
CA ALA A 38 0.29 -1.47 -15.62
C ALA A 38 1.60 -1.01 -14.97
N ALA A 39 2.00 -1.64 -13.86
CA ALA A 39 3.26 -1.33 -13.18
C ALA A 39 4.48 -1.68 -14.05
N MET A 40 4.43 -2.81 -14.76
CA MET A 40 5.50 -3.22 -15.68
C MET A 40 5.62 -2.28 -16.89
N ALA A 41 4.50 -1.82 -17.43
CA ALA A 41 4.50 -0.86 -18.54
C ALA A 41 5.14 0.49 -18.17
N GLY A 42 5.01 0.93 -16.91
CA GLY A 42 5.61 2.17 -16.41
C GLY A 42 7.11 2.09 -16.09
N ARG A 43 7.66 0.90 -15.85
CA ARG A 43 9.06 0.71 -15.43
C ARG A 43 10.11 1.30 -16.37
N PRO A 44 10.05 1.06 -17.69
CA PRO A 44 11.07 1.60 -18.61
C PRO A 44 11.16 3.13 -18.56
N TYR A 45 10.00 3.79 -18.43
CA TYR A 45 9.97 5.25 -18.29
C TYR A 45 10.61 5.70 -16.99
N ALA A 46 10.26 5.09 -15.86
CA ALA A 46 10.82 5.44 -14.55
C ALA A 46 12.34 5.20 -14.50
N GLU A 47 12.83 4.11 -15.09
CA GLU A 47 14.26 3.82 -15.17
C GLU A 47 15.01 4.81 -16.04
N LEU A 48 14.43 5.23 -17.15
CA LEU A 48 15.02 6.25 -18.03
C LEU A 48 15.07 7.60 -17.32
N MET A 49 13.99 8.02 -16.67
CA MET A 49 13.94 9.27 -15.91
C MET A 49 14.97 9.29 -14.78
N ASN A 50 15.12 8.19 -14.04
CA ASN A 50 16.12 8.09 -12.99
C ASN A 50 17.55 8.19 -13.52
N ARG A 51 17.84 7.58 -14.68
CA ARG A 51 19.14 7.72 -15.35
C ARG A 51 19.41 9.16 -15.79
N MET A 52 18.43 9.79 -16.44
CA MET A 52 18.54 11.20 -16.86
C MET A 52 18.79 12.13 -15.67
N LEU A 53 18.04 11.96 -14.58
CA LEU A 53 18.22 12.72 -13.33
C LEU A 53 19.65 12.54 -12.78
N ALA A 54 20.13 11.31 -12.73
CA ALA A 54 21.48 11.01 -12.23
C ALA A 54 22.56 11.64 -13.11
N GLU A 55 22.40 11.69 -14.44
CA GLU A 55 23.34 12.33 -15.36
C GLU A 55 23.30 13.86 -15.22
N VAL A 56 22.12 14.46 -15.20
CA VAL A 56 21.94 15.91 -15.00
C VAL A 56 22.56 16.35 -13.67
N THR A 57 22.32 15.61 -12.60
CA THR A 57 22.86 15.93 -11.26
C THR A 57 24.39 15.85 -11.22
N LYS A 58 25.01 14.99 -12.02
CA LYS A 58 26.48 14.89 -12.13
C LYS A 58 27.10 16.05 -12.92
N THR A 59 26.38 16.53 -13.94
CA THR A 59 26.88 17.54 -14.87
C THR A 59 26.63 18.97 -14.41
N ALA A 60 25.52 19.17 -13.68
CA ALA A 60 25.10 20.50 -13.20
C ALA A 60 25.70 20.78 -11.81
N THR A 61 26.94 21.26 -11.79
CA THR A 61 27.67 21.61 -10.55
C THR A 61 27.05 22.77 -9.77
N ASP A 62 26.32 23.67 -10.43
CA ASP A 62 25.71 24.87 -9.83
C ASP A 62 24.18 24.78 -9.64
N PHE A 63 23.59 23.63 -9.95
CA PHE A 63 22.14 23.47 -9.86
C PHE A 63 21.73 23.03 -8.46
N GLN A 64 21.22 23.98 -7.67
CA GLN A 64 20.61 23.71 -6.35
C GLN A 64 19.10 23.60 -6.50
N HIS A 65 18.54 22.42 -6.18
CA HIS A 65 17.11 22.21 -6.16
C HIS A 65 16.69 21.65 -4.80
N PRO A 66 15.65 22.19 -4.15
CA PRO A 66 15.23 21.78 -2.80
C PRO A 66 14.95 20.28 -2.63
N LEU A 67 14.58 19.60 -3.73
CA LEU A 67 14.34 18.13 -3.72
C LEU A 67 15.64 17.30 -3.87
N LEU A 68 16.74 17.90 -4.26
CA LEU A 68 18.05 17.26 -4.40
C LEU A 68 18.99 17.56 -3.22
N GLU A 69 18.62 18.50 -2.38
CA GLU A 69 19.39 18.84 -1.19
C GLU A 69 19.41 17.70 -0.16
N ASN A 70 20.60 17.36 0.30
CA ASN A 70 20.79 16.44 1.41
C ASN A 70 20.52 17.16 2.73
N ARG A 71 19.28 17.09 3.21
CA ARG A 71 18.86 17.72 4.46
C ARG A 71 19.35 16.92 5.64
N THR A 72 20.44 17.34 6.26
CA THR A 72 21.03 16.69 7.43
C THR A 72 20.30 16.98 8.75
N ASN A 73 19.51 18.04 8.80
CA ASN A 73 18.84 18.50 10.03
C ASN A 73 17.31 18.35 9.94
N THR A 74 16.82 17.17 9.60
CA THR A 74 15.39 16.88 9.56
C THR A 74 14.88 16.46 10.95
N LYS A 75 13.92 17.21 11.49
CA LYS A 75 13.29 16.88 12.80
C LYS A 75 12.43 15.64 12.73
N LYS A 76 11.72 15.41 11.62
CA LYS A 76 10.80 14.29 11.41
C LYS A 76 10.99 13.67 10.03
N ARG A 77 10.78 12.37 9.94
CA ARG A 77 10.77 11.60 8.68
C ARG A 77 9.33 11.42 8.22
N ALA A 78 9.03 11.78 6.99
CA ALA A 78 7.77 11.41 6.36
C ALA A 78 7.84 9.96 5.87
N VAL A 79 6.85 9.16 6.25
CA VAL A 79 6.72 7.74 5.89
C VAL A 79 5.44 7.57 5.10
N ILE A 80 5.58 7.18 3.84
CA ILE A 80 4.44 6.81 3.00
C ILE A 80 4.15 5.33 3.24
N LEU A 81 3.01 5.03 3.85
CA LEU A 81 2.58 3.69 4.20
C LEU A 81 1.50 3.21 3.23
N VAL A 82 1.88 2.37 2.27
CA VAL A 82 0.94 1.80 1.29
C VAL A 82 0.42 0.48 1.82
N SER A 83 -0.86 0.42 2.12
CA SER A 83 -1.55 -0.75 2.69
C SER A 83 -2.80 -1.11 1.90
N THR A 84 -3.45 -2.22 2.24
CA THR A 84 -4.73 -2.58 1.63
C THR A 84 -5.92 -1.90 2.32
N ASP A 85 -7.01 -1.70 1.58
CA ASP A 85 -8.28 -1.25 2.16
C ASP A 85 -9.04 -2.37 2.85
N LYS A 86 -8.93 -3.57 2.32
CA LYS A 86 -9.66 -4.76 2.77
C LYS A 86 -8.68 -5.79 3.34
N GLY A 87 -9.21 -6.75 4.09
CA GLY A 87 -8.46 -7.90 4.57
C GLY A 87 -8.36 -9.03 3.55
N LEU A 88 -8.16 -10.25 4.05
CA LEU A 88 -8.02 -11.50 3.27
C LEU A 88 -6.80 -11.49 2.34
N CYS A 89 -5.73 -10.82 2.73
CA CYS A 89 -4.45 -10.74 2.01
C CYS A 89 -3.32 -11.51 2.73
N GLY A 90 -3.66 -12.52 3.53
CA GLY A 90 -2.68 -13.27 4.32
C GLY A 90 -1.91 -12.40 5.31
N GLY A 91 -0.62 -12.61 5.43
CA GLY A 91 0.28 -11.87 6.33
C GLY A 91 0.74 -10.50 5.83
N LEU A 92 0.31 -10.06 4.64
CA LEU A 92 0.82 -8.82 4.00
C LEU A 92 0.74 -7.60 4.93
N ASN A 93 -0.47 -7.26 5.38
CA ASN A 93 -0.63 -6.11 6.27
C ASN A 93 0.07 -6.32 7.62
N THR A 94 0.03 -7.53 8.18
CA THR A 94 0.65 -7.83 9.46
C THR A 94 2.16 -7.59 9.43
N ASN A 95 2.83 -8.03 8.37
CA ASN A 95 4.26 -7.84 8.21
C ASN A 95 4.58 -6.35 7.99
N LEU A 96 3.87 -5.68 7.07
CA LEU A 96 4.03 -4.26 6.81
C LEU A 96 3.85 -3.40 8.07
N LEU A 97 2.79 -3.66 8.83
CA LEU A 97 2.49 -2.90 10.05
C LEU A 97 3.44 -3.20 11.20
N ARG A 98 4.03 -4.40 11.23
CA ARG A 98 5.10 -4.74 12.17
C ARG A 98 6.36 -3.93 11.89
N ASP A 99 6.74 -3.79 10.62
CA ASP A 99 7.90 -2.97 10.23
C ASP A 99 7.64 -1.49 10.52
N ALA A 100 6.43 -1.00 10.22
CA ALA A 100 6.03 0.36 10.55
C ALA A 100 6.01 0.62 12.07
N ALA A 101 5.72 -0.39 12.89
CA ALA A 101 5.74 -0.28 14.35
C ALA A 101 7.13 -0.06 14.94
N GLN A 102 8.17 -0.52 14.25
CA GLN A 102 9.57 -0.35 14.68
C GLN A 102 10.09 1.09 14.49
N LEU A 103 9.42 1.89 13.66
CA LEU A 103 9.81 3.27 13.45
C LEU A 103 9.57 4.10 14.71
N ASP A 104 10.47 5.05 14.97
CA ASP A 104 10.36 5.98 16.09
C ASP A 104 9.07 6.82 15.95
N LYS A 105 8.24 6.81 17.00
CA LYS A 105 6.93 7.45 16.99
C LYS A 105 7.03 8.97 16.91
N ASP A 106 7.99 9.56 17.60
CA ASP A 106 8.10 11.01 17.74
C ASP A 106 8.86 11.64 16.56
N LYS A 107 9.66 10.81 15.85
CA LYS A 107 10.45 11.21 14.70
C LYS A 107 9.82 10.84 13.35
N SER A 108 8.62 10.27 13.34
CA SER A 108 7.96 9.82 12.12
C SER A 108 6.56 10.40 12.00
N VAL A 109 6.24 10.93 10.82
CA VAL A 109 4.89 11.32 10.41
C VAL A 109 4.44 10.42 9.28
N PHE A 110 3.17 10.03 9.26
CA PHE A 110 2.65 9.05 8.32
C PHE A 110 1.69 9.67 7.32
N ILE A 111 1.88 9.29 6.06
CA ILE A 111 0.94 9.50 4.98
C ILE A 111 0.48 8.10 4.57
N CYS A 112 -0.79 7.77 4.79
CA CYS A 112 -1.30 6.43 4.57
C CYS A 112 -2.07 6.36 3.25
N ALA A 113 -1.64 5.49 2.35
CA ALA A 113 -2.41 5.06 1.20
C ALA A 113 -3.03 3.70 1.53
N GLY A 114 -4.34 3.70 1.77
CA GLY A 114 -5.10 2.52 2.16
C GLY A 114 -5.52 2.52 3.64
N ARG A 115 -6.74 2.03 3.84
CA ARG A 115 -7.46 2.10 5.12
C ARG A 115 -6.80 1.34 6.27
N LYS A 116 -6.15 0.20 5.98
CA LYS A 116 -5.54 -0.63 7.05
C LYS A 116 -4.33 0.05 7.70
N GLY A 117 -3.55 0.78 6.92
CA GLY A 117 -2.45 1.61 7.44
C GLY A 117 -2.95 2.76 8.29
N ALA A 118 -3.93 3.52 7.79
CA ALA A 118 -4.51 4.64 8.52
C ALA A 118 -5.12 4.20 9.87
N GLN A 119 -5.87 3.09 9.89
CA GLN A 119 -6.40 2.51 11.12
C GLN A 119 -5.31 2.12 12.13
N PHE A 120 -4.19 1.59 11.64
CA PHE A 120 -3.06 1.24 12.50
C PHE A 120 -2.41 2.50 13.10
N VAL A 121 -2.12 3.50 12.28
CA VAL A 121 -1.49 4.76 12.71
C VAL A 121 -2.37 5.46 13.75
N GLY A 122 -3.68 5.57 13.51
CA GLY A 122 -4.64 6.15 14.45
C GLY A 122 -4.72 5.37 15.77
N ARG A 123 -4.80 4.04 15.71
CA ARG A 123 -4.89 3.18 16.90
C ARG A 123 -3.61 3.23 17.75
N THR A 124 -2.45 3.36 17.12
CA THR A 124 -1.16 3.46 17.82
C THR A 124 -0.83 4.88 18.24
N ARG A 125 -1.75 5.84 17.99
CA ARG A 125 -1.59 7.27 18.31
C ARG A 125 -0.29 7.85 17.73
N ARG A 126 0.05 7.46 16.50
CA ARG A 126 1.12 8.04 15.72
C ARG A 126 0.59 9.22 14.91
N GLU A 127 1.46 10.12 14.52
CA GLU A 127 1.08 11.30 13.75
C GLU A 127 0.69 10.90 12.32
N LEU A 128 -0.59 11.09 12.00
CA LEU A 128 -1.16 10.87 10.66
C LEU A 128 -1.35 12.22 9.99
N THR A 129 -0.59 12.49 8.93
CA THR A 129 -0.67 13.74 8.17
C THR A 129 -1.77 13.69 7.12
N ALA A 130 -1.87 12.58 6.41
CA ALA A 130 -2.89 12.38 5.38
C ALA A 130 -3.30 10.91 5.24
N GLU A 131 -4.57 10.69 4.92
CA GLU A 131 -5.10 9.41 4.48
C GLU A 131 -5.59 9.54 3.05
N LEU A 132 -5.02 8.75 2.16
CA LEU A 132 -5.38 8.69 0.75
C LEU A 132 -6.16 7.41 0.48
N SER A 133 -7.32 7.56 -0.11
CA SER A 133 -8.11 6.44 -0.64
C SER A 133 -8.29 6.64 -2.14
N TYR A 134 -8.13 5.59 -2.90
CA TYR A 134 -8.28 5.60 -4.35
C TYR A 134 -9.26 4.50 -4.78
N ALA A 135 -9.79 4.64 -5.98
CA ALA A 135 -10.65 3.64 -6.59
C ALA A 135 -9.87 2.34 -6.91
N ASP A 136 -10.52 1.38 -7.55
CA ASP A 136 -9.94 0.05 -7.85
C ASP A 136 -8.58 0.11 -8.59
N VAL A 137 -8.37 1.12 -9.42
CA VAL A 137 -7.10 1.37 -10.13
C VAL A 137 -6.69 2.80 -9.81
N PRO A 138 -5.52 3.02 -9.16
CA PRO A 138 -5.04 4.37 -8.89
C PRO A 138 -4.68 5.09 -10.19
N GLU A 139 -5.08 6.35 -10.29
CA GLU A 139 -4.76 7.23 -11.40
C GLU A 139 -3.64 8.20 -11.00
N PHE A 140 -3.03 8.86 -12.00
CA PHE A 140 -2.00 9.87 -11.73
C PHE A 140 -2.53 11.05 -10.91
N SER A 141 -3.82 11.37 -11.06
CA SER A 141 -4.53 12.36 -10.25
C SER A 141 -4.47 12.06 -8.75
N ASP A 142 -4.58 10.76 -8.38
CA ASP A 142 -4.52 10.33 -6.97
C ASP A 142 -3.13 10.52 -6.37
N ALA A 143 -2.08 10.41 -7.18
CA ALA A 143 -0.71 10.62 -6.74
C ALA A 143 -0.31 12.11 -6.64
N ARG A 144 -1.09 12.99 -7.29
CA ARG A 144 -0.82 14.44 -7.33
C ARG A 144 -1.41 15.18 -6.12
N THR A 145 -2.39 14.59 -5.44
CA THR A 145 -3.05 15.16 -4.26
C THR A 145 -2.13 15.18 -3.06
#